data_a524647a48fdb8a685931708d3a0fd31
#
_entry.id   a524647a48fdb8a685931708d3a0fd31
#
_cell.length_a   1.000
_cell.length_b   1.000
_cell.length_c   1.000
_cell.angle_alpha   90.00
_cell.angle_beta   90.00
_cell.angle_gamma   90.00
#
_symmetry.space_group_name_H-M   'P 1'
#
loop_
_entity.id
_entity.type
_entity.pdbx_description
1 polymer ?
#
loop_
_entity_poly.entity_id
_entity_poly.type
_entity_poly.pdbx_seq_one_letter_code
_entity_poly.pdbx_strand_id
1 'polypeptide(L)'
;MSKIKNIIAILFLSVLITNCASVGNESLVGQKAENVNSAIVKGKTTMTEIKSIYGDPYETSFTATGTLIYKYRYDDTSTMNAKTVASVLFTYGLAGSKMEGTRLELVVLFDESNIVKNFNFSTSEIDGGTGLFAKKN
;
A
#
# COMPACT_ATOMS: atom_id res chain seq x y z
N MET A 1 -3.84 -33.41 32.70
CA MET A 1 -4.85 -32.47 32.13
C MET A 1 -4.35 -31.03 32.07
N SER A 2 -3.59 -30.52 33.03
CA SER A 2 -3.06 -29.15 33.02
C SER A 2 -2.08 -28.88 31.85
N LYS A 3 -1.15 -29.75 31.56
CA LYS A 3 -0.16 -29.61 30.47
C LYS A 3 -0.78 -29.55 29.08
N ILE A 4 -1.86 -30.30 28.84
CA ILE A 4 -2.57 -30.32 27.57
C ILE A 4 -3.32 -28.99 27.36
N LYS A 5 -3.92 -28.41 28.41
CA LYS A 5 -4.57 -27.10 28.36
C LYS A 5 -3.58 -25.98 28.02
N ASN A 6 -2.36 -26.04 28.57
CA ASN A 6 -1.31 -25.06 28.29
C ASN A 6 -0.79 -25.19 26.85
N ILE A 7 -0.65 -26.40 26.31
CA ILE A 7 -0.23 -26.62 24.92
C ILE A 7 -1.29 -26.09 23.94
N ILE A 8 -2.58 -26.34 24.22
CA ILE A 8 -3.68 -25.84 23.40
C ILE A 8 -3.75 -24.30 23.44
N ALA A 9 -3.53 -23.70 24.62
CA ALA A 9 -3.49 -22.24 24.77
C ALA A 9 -2.33 -21.59 24.00
N ILE A 10 -1.15 -22.21 23.99
CA ILE A 10 0.01 -21.75 23.21
C ILE A 10 -0.23 -21.90 21.73
N LEU A 11 -0.85 -23.00 21.29
CA LEU A 11 -1.20 -23.24 19.89
C LEU A 11 -2.24 -22.23 19.39
N PHE A 12 -3.20 -21.85 20.24
CA PHE A 12 -4.23 -20.85 19.90
C PHE A 12 -3.67 -19.42 19.83
N LEU A 13 -2.67 -19.11 20.66
CA LEU A 13 -2.02 -17.79 20.66
C LEU A 13 -1.12 -17.58 19.43
N SER A 14 -0.56 -18.64 18.86
CA SER A 14 0.30 -18.57 17.67
C SER A 14 -0.44 -18.27 16.37
N VAL A 15 -1.76 -18.43 16.31
CA VAL A 15 -2.59 -18.17 15.12
C VAL A 15 -2.93 -16.69 14.95
N LEU A 16 -2.72 -15.84 15.97
CA LEU A 16 -3.14 -14.43 15.95
C LEU A 16 -2.10 -13.45 15.37
N ILE A 17 -0.94 -13.91 14.91
CA ILE A 17 0.11 -13.05 14.36
C ILE A 17 0.26 -13.18 12.84
N THR A 18 -0.86 -13.21 12.10
CA THR A 18 -0.82 -12.96 10.66
C THR A 18 -0.87 -11.45 10.40
N ASN A 19 0.24 -10.75 10.65
CA ASN A 19 0.39 -9.36 10.25
C ASN A 19 0.60 -9.31 8.74
N CYS A 20 -0.39 -8.80 8.01
CA CYS A 20 -0.22 -8.41 6.60
C CYS A 20 0.82 -7.29 6.53
N ALA A 21 1.89 -7.51 5.76
CA ALA A 21 2.93 -6.51 5.51
C ALA A 21 2.53 -5.48 4.42
N SER A 22 1.27 -5.45 4.03
CA SER A 22 0.74 -4.46 3.09
C SER A 22 0.20 -3.25 3.84
N VAL A 23 0.54 -2.05 3.37
CA VAL A 23 0.06 -0.79 3.94
C VAL A 23 -0.62 0.03 2.84
N GLY A 24 -1.88 0.39 3.05
CA GLY A 24 -2.61 1.30 2.17
C GLY A 24 -3.92 0.74 1.62
N ASN A 25 -4.35 1.30 0.49
CA ASN A 25 -5.61 0.91 -0.15
C ASN A 25 -5.46 -0.42 -0.90
N GLU A 26 -5.93 -1.50 -0.32
CA GLU A 26 -5.88 -2.86 -0.91
C GLU A 26 -6.62 -2.97 -2.26
N SER A 27 -7.57 -2.06 -2.53
CA SER A 27 -8.26 -1.96 -3.81
C SER A 27 -7.35 -1.67 -5.00
N LEU A 28 -6.12 -1.19 -4.74
CA LEU A 28 -5.09 -0.99 -5.76
C LEU A 28 -4.26 -2.24 -6.05
N VAL A 29 -4.39 -3.31 -5.26
CA VAL A 29 -3.62 -4.56 -5.46
C VAL A 29 -3.90 -5.12 -6.86
N GLY A 30 -2.82 -5.36 -7.62
CA GLY A 30 -2.91 -5.92 -8.97
C GLY A 30 -3.52 -4.99 -10.02
N GLN A 31 -3.85 -3.74 -9.67
CA GLN A 31 -4.33 -2.77 -10.64
C GLN A 31 -3.22 -2.39 -11.63
N LYS A 32 -3.63 -2.21 -12.88
CA LYS A 32 -2.80 -1.69 -13.97
C LYS A 32 -3.46 -0.43 -14.53
N ALA A 33 -2.67 0.38 -15.22
CA ALA A 33 -3.16 1.62 -15.83
C ALA A 33 -4.38 1.37 -16.75
N GLU A 34 -4.40 0.26 -17.48
CA GLU A 34 -5.51 -0.10 -18.38
C GLU A 34 -6.82 -0.33 -17.59
N ASN A 35 -6.74 -1.01 -16.46
CA ASN A 35 -7.91 -1.30 -15.62
C ASN A 35 -8.47 -0.01 -15.03
N VAL A 36 -7.59 0.84 -14.50
CA VAL A 36 -7.99 2.14 -13.92
C VAL A 36 -8.59 3.05 -14.99
N ASN A 37 -7.97 3.13 -16.18
CA ASN A 37 -8.48 3.92 -17.31
C ASN A 37 -9.84 3.43 -17.82
N SER A 38 -10.14 2.13 -17.65
CA SER A 38 -11.44 1.57 -18.03
C SER A 38 -12.51 1.83 -16.97
N ALA A 39 -12.12 1.88 -15.70
CA ALA A 39 -13.03 2.08 -14.57
C ALA A 39 -13.39 3.57 -14.35
N ILE A 40 -12.49 4.50 -14.70
CA ILE A 40 -12.66 5.93 -14.45
C ILE A 40 -12.81 6.68 -15.77
N VAL A 41 -13.99 7.27 -15.98
CA VAL A 41 -14.29 8.09 -17.15
C VAL A 41 -14.36 9.56 -16.74
N LYS A 42 -13.43 10.39 -17.26
CA LYS A 42 -13.40 11.85 -17.03
C LYS A 42 -14.72 12.50 -17.48
N GLY A 43 -15.22 13.43 -16.69
CA GLY A 43 -16.49 14.11 -16.92
C GLY A 43 -17.74 13.26 -16.71
N LYS A 44 -17.61 12.02 -16.18
CA LYS A 44 -18.73 11.12 -15.98
C LYS A 44 -18.71 10.41 -14.62
N THR A 45 -17.57 9.78 -14.27
CA THR A 45 -17.46 9.04 -13.01
C THR A 45 -17.58 10.01 -11.83
N THR A 46 -18.41 9.67 -10.90
CA THR A 46 -18.68 10.47 -9.69
C THR A 46 -17.74 10.11 -8.53
N MET A 47 -17.63 11.01 -7.55
CA MET A 47 -16.90 10.77 -6.31
C MET A 47 -17.41 9.52 -5.57
N THR A 48 -18.73 9.33 -5.55
CA THR A 48 -19.36 8.16 -4.89
C THR A 48 -18.95 6.86 -5.58
N GLU A 49 -18.88 6.84 -6.89
CA GLU A 49 -18.41 5.67 -7.65
C GLU A 49 -16.92 5.39 -7.38
N ILE A 50 -16.08 6.43 -7.32
CA ILE A 50 -14.66 6.29 -6.95
C ILE A 50 -14.53 5.67 -5.56
N LYS A 51 -15.28 6.15 -4.56
CA LYS A 51 -15.28 5.55 -3.21
C LYS A 51 -15.83 4.12 -3.19
N SER A 52 -16.80 3.82 -4.02
CA SER A 52 -17.34 2.45 -4.13
C SER A 52 -16.32 1.47 -4.70
N ILE A 53 -15.48 1.91 -5.65
CA ILE A 53 -14.47 1.07 -6.32
C ILE A 53 -13.19 0.96 -5.47
N TYR A 54 -12.70 2.08 -4.95
CA TYR A 54 -11.37 2.16 -4.31
C TYR A 54 -11.43 2.33 -2.78
N GLY A 55 -12.63 2.47 -2.20
CA GLY A 55 -12.81 2.73 -0.76
C GLY A 55 -12.53 4.18 -0.40
N ASP A 56 -12.25 4.43 0.87
CA ASP A 56 -11.85 5.75 1.33
C ASP A 56 -10.41 6.07 0.94
N PRO A 57 -10.11 7.32 0.49
CA PRO A 57 -8.76 7.73 0.16
C PRO A 57 -7.88 7.77 1.41
N TYR A 58 -6.59 7.47 1.27
CA TYR A 58 -5.65 7.60 2.37
C TYR A 58 -5.36 9.07 2.69
N GLU A 59 -5.50 9.94 1.70
CA GLU A 59 -5.32 11.40 1.84
C GLU A 59 -6.38 12.14 1.01
N THR A 60 -6.93 13.19 1.62
CA THR A 60 -7.82 14.15 0.96
C THR A 60 -7.17 15.51 1.03
N SER A 61 -7.07 16.20 -0.11
CA SER A 61 -6.51 17.54 -0.20
C SER A 61 -7.32 18.43 -1.15
N PHE A 62 -7.01 19.71 -1.18
CA PHE A 62 -7.69 20.69 -2.02
C PHE A 62 -6.66 21.46 -2.84
N THR A 63 -7.02 21.83 -4.07
CA THR A 63 -6.25 22.79 -4.87
C THR A 63 -6.38 24.19 -4.29
N ALA A 64 -5.56 25.13 -4.75
CA ALA A 64 -5.67 26.55 -4.40
C ALA A 64 -7.04 27.17 -4.75
N THR A 65 -7.78 26.56 -5.70
CA THR A 65 -9.12 26.96 -6.13
C THR A 65 -10.23 26.22 -5.37
N GLY A 66 -9.90 25.41 -4.34
CA GLY A 66 -10.86 24.66 -3.54
C GLY A 66 -11.34 23.34 -4.17
N THR A 67 -10.76 22.93 -5.28
CA THR A 67 -11.12 21.68 -5.94
C THR A 67 -10.60 20.48 -5.15
N LEU A 68 -11.43 19.47 -4.95
CA LEU A 68 -11.13 18.29 -4.14
C LEU A 68 -10.20 17.31 -4.87
N ILE A 69 -9.23 16.77 -4.13
CA ILE A 69 -8.31 15.73 -4.58
C ILE A 69 -8.37 14.55 -3.63
N TYR A 70 -8.59 13.35 -4.18
CA TYR A 70 -8.41 12.08 -3.46
C TYR A 70 -7.12 11.42 -3.89
N LYS A 71 -6.39 10.90 -2.90
CA LYS A 71 -5.18 10.09 -3.15
C LYS A 71 -5.36 8.71 -2.53
N TYR A 72 -5.10 7.70 -3.33
CA TYR A 72 -5.07 6.29 -2.96
C TYR A 72 -3.65 5.79 -3.14
N ARG A 73 -3.15 5.04 -2.18
CA ARG A 73 -1.80 4.48 -2.22
C ARG A 73 -1.81 3.05 -1.70
N TYR A 74 -1.04 2.21 -2.35
CA TYR A 74 -0.73 0.88 -1.88
C TYR A 74 0.78 0.64 -2.04
N ASP A 75 1.43 0.26 -0.94
CA ASP A 75 2.85 -0.06 -0.91
C ASP A 75 3.00 -1.58 -0.75
N ASP A 76 3.37 -2.25 -1.84
CA ASP A 76 3.72 -3.66 -1.82
C ASP A 76 5.19 -3.83 -1.43
N THR A 77 5.41 -4.12 -0.16
CA THR A 77 6.74 -4.40 0.40
C THR A 77 6.99 -5.89 0.60
N SER A 78 6.15 -6.75 0.03
CA SER A 78 6.19 -8.20 0.22
C SER A 78 7.39 -8.89 -0.45
N THR A 79 8.17 -8.17 -1.23
CA THR A 79 9.41 -8.67 -1.84
C THR A 79 10.59 -8.73 -0.87
N MET A 80 10.36 -9.17 0.36
CA MET A 80 11.44 -9.65 1.23
C MET A 80 11.99 -10.95 0.62
N ASN A 81 12.94 -10.81 -0.27
CA ASN A 81 13.65 -11.94 -0.86
C ASN A 81 14.26 -12.81 0.26
N ALA A 82 14.19 -14.14 0.11
CA ALA A 82 14.84 -15.08 1.02
C ALA A 82 16.34 -14.75 1.21
N LYS A 83 16.98 -14.11 0.23
CA LYS A 83 18.33 -13.56 0.32
C LYS A 83 18.47 -12.44 1.35
N THR A 84 17.48 -11.55 1.46
CA THR A 84 17.46 -10.45 2.44
C THR A 84 17.30 -11.00 3.84
N VAL A 85 16.40 -11.96 4.04
CA VAL A 85 16.21 -12.65 5.33
C VAL A 85 17.49 -13.39 5.74
N ALA A 86 18.12 -14.12 4.82
CA ALA A 86 19.36 -14.82 5.07
C ALA A 86 20.52 -13.86 5.45
N SER A 87 20.64 -12.71 4.77
CA SER A 87 21.70 -11.74 5.07
C SER A 87 21.50 -11.10 6.46
N VAL A 88 20.28 -10.78 6.84
CA VAL A 88 19.94 -10.23 8.18
C VAL A 88 20.26 -11.25 9.27
N LEU A 89 19.94 -12.53 9.06
CA LEU A 89 20.23 -13.59 10.01
C LEU A 89 21.75 -13.87 10.12
N PHE A 90 22.47 -13.88 9.00
CA PHE A 90 23.91 -14.13 8.98
C PHE A 90 24.74 -13.02 9.62
N THR A 91 24.30 -11.78 9.54
CA THR A 91 25.02 -10.61 10.06
C THR A 91 24.53 -10.12 11.40
N TYR A 92 23.65 -10.90 12.09
CA TYR A 92 23.01 -10.50 13.34
C TYR A 92 22.38 -9.10 13.28
N GLY A 93 21.91 -8.71 12.09
CA GLY A 93 21.30 -7.39 11.87
C GLY A 93 22.28 -6.21 11.72
N LEU A 94 23.58 -6.43 11.86
CA LEU A 94 24.59 -5.36 11.80
C LEU A 94 24.74 -4.75 10.39
N ALA A 95 24.50 -5.54 9.36
CA ALA A 95 24.57 -5.05 7.97
C ALA A 95 23.36 -4.19 7.55
N GLY A 96 22.29 -4.20 8.35
CA GLY A 96 21.03 -3.57 7.98
C GLY A 96 20.19 -4.42 7.01
N SER A 97 19.04 -3.90 6.62
CA SER A 97 18.12 -4.54 5.68
C SER A 97 17.87 -3.64 4.49
N LYS A 98 17.81 -4.24 3.29
CA LYS A 98 17.33 -3.59 2.07
C LYS A 98 15.86 -3.93 1.90
N MET A 99 15.03 -2.90 1.76
CA MET A 99 13.62 -3.04 1.43
C MET A 99 13.44 -2.62 -0.03
N GLU A 100 12.92 -3.52 -0.82
CA GLU A 100 12.50 -3.26 -2.19
C GLU A 100 11.01 -3.51 -2.28
N GLY A 101 10.31 -2.70 -3.02
CA GLY A 101 8.87 -2.84 -3.16
C GLY A 101 8.33 -2.03 -4.32
N THR A 102 7.03 -2.13 -4.54
CA THR A 102 6.33 -1.38 -5.57
C THR A 102 5.25 -0.52 -4.90
N ARG A 103 5.19 0.74 -5.29
CA ARG A 103 4.13 1.67 -4.91
C ARG A 103 3.17 1.86 -6.05
N LEU A 104 1.90 1.65 -5.77
CA LEU A 104 0.79 2.00 -6.64
C LEU A 104 0.12 3.25 -6.07
N GLU A 105 -0.06 4.27 -6.90
CA GLU A 105 -0.69 5.52 -6.50
C GLU A 105 -1.74 5.95 -7.53
N LEU A 106 -2.94 6.25 -7.06
CA LEU A 106 -4.02 6.83 -7.85
C LEU A 106 -4.38 8.18 -7.25
N VAL A 107 -4.28 9.23 -8.03
CA VAL A 107 -4.69 10.60 -7.68
C VAL A 107 -5.89 10.96 -8.53
N VAL A 108 -6.98 11.38 -7.90
CA VAL A 108 -8.24 11.75 -8.56
C VAL A 108 -8.59 13.19 -8.21
N LEU A 109 -8.74 14.03 -9.22
CA LEU A 109 -9.19 15.42 -9.12
C LEU A 109 -10.67 15.50 -9.52
N PHE A 110 -11.49 16.09 -8.67
CA PHE A 110 -12.92 16.29 -8.93
C PHE A 110 -13.20 17.73 -9.39
N ASP A 111 -14.33 17.94 -10.01
CA ASP A 111 -14.88 19.27 -10.27
C ASP A 111 -15.83 19.69 -9.11
N GLU A 112 -16.44 20.88 -9.25
CA GLU A 112 -17.38 21.42 -8.27
C GLU A 112 -18.65 20.59 -8.11
N SER A 113 -18.98 19.75 -9.11
CA SER A 113 -20.12 18.82 -9.11
C SER A 113 -19.76 17.45 -8.55
N ASN A 114 -18.55 17.27 -8.00
CA ASN A 114 -18.02 15.99 -7.53
C ASN A 114 -17.88 14.92 -8.62
N ILE A 115 -17.64 15.35 -9.86
CA ILE A 115 -17.36 14.49 -10.99
C ILE A 115 -15.87 14.50 -11.27
N VAL A 116 -15.30 13.35 -11.68
CA VAL A 116 -13.87 13.24 -11.98
C VAL A 116 -13.50 14.17 -13.14
N LYS A 117 -12.73 15.22 -12.85
CA LYS A 117 -12.16 16.12 -13.82
C LYS A 117 -10.90 15.57 -14.46
N ASN A 118 -10.05 14.97 -13.65
CA ASN A 118 -8.81 14.34 -14.10
C ASN A 118 -8.36 13.27 -13.08
N PHE A 119 -7.52 12.35 -13.53
CA PHE A 119 -6.86 11.39 -12.65
C PHE A 119 -5.51 10.97 -13.22
N ASN A 120 -4.65 10.45 -12.35
CA ASN A 120 -3.37 9.87 -12.71
C ASN A 120 -3.16 8.59 -11.88
N PHE A 121 -2.80 7.49 -12.56
CA PHE A 121 -2.36 6.26 -11.93
C PHE A 121 -0.88 6.05 -12.24
N SER A 122 -0.09 5.79 -11.22
CA SER A 122 1.35 5.59 -11.35
C SER A 122 1.81 4.39 -10.55
N THR A 123 2.84 3.74 -11.07
CA THR A 123 3.58 2.67 -10.42
C THR A 123 5.02 3.14 -10.26
N SER A 124 5.56 3.05 -9.07
CA SER A 124 6.95 3.40 -8.79
C SER A 124 7.62 2.34 -7.92
N GLU A 125 8.92 2.18 -8.07
CA GLU A 125 9.70 1.33 -7.20
C GLU A 125 9.98 2.05 -5.88
N ILE A 126 9.88 1.30 -4.77
CA ILE A 126 10.28 1.75 -3.44
C ILE A 126 11.63 1.11 -3.17
N ASP A 127 12.64 1.94 -2.97
CA ASP A 127 13.98 1.52 -2.57
C ASP A 127 14.32 2.18 -1.23
N GLY A 128 14.47 1.36 -0.21
CA GLY A 128 14.82 1.79 1.14
C GLY A 128 15.75 0.79 1.81
N GLY A 129 16.50 1.26 2.81
CA GLY A 129 17.38 0.39 3.56
C GLY A 129 17.82 1.01 4.87
N THR A 130 18.32 0.16 5.77
CA THR A 130 18.88 0.54 7.05
C THR A 130 20.33 0.06 7.15
N GLY A 131 21.11 0.64 8.05
CA GLY A 131 22.53 0.28 8.22
C GLY A 131 23.36 0.62 6.99
N LEU A 132 24.09 -0.36 6.44
CA LEU A 132 24.94 -0.19 5.25
C LEU A 132 24.15 0.11 3.96
N PHE A 133 22.84 -0.17 3.96
CA PHE A 133 21.94 0.06 2.81
C PHE A 133 21.10 1.33 2.97
N ALA A 134 21.35 2.14 4.00
CA ALA A 134 20.69 3.42 4.15
C ALA A 134 21.07 4.36 3.01
N LYS A 135 20.07 4.83 2.26
CA LYS A 135 20.27 5.79 1.18
C LYS A 135 20.63 7.14 1.82
N LYS A 136 21.83 7.64 1.56
CA LYS A 136 22.24 8.97 1.97
C LYS A 136 21.56 9.98 1.04
N ASN A 137 20.62 10.78 1.58
CA ASN A 137 20.05 11.93 0.87
C ASN A 137 21.07 13.07 0.79
#